data_990d0a09708347943ea7e12d16663c7d
#
_entry.id   990d0a09708347943ea7e12d16663c7d
#
_cell.length_a   1.000
_cell.length_b   1.000
_cell.length_c   1.000
_cell.angle_alpha   90.00
_cell.angle_beta   90.00
_cell.angle_gamma   90.00
#
_symmetry.space_group_name_H-M   'P 1'
#
loop_
_entity.id
_entity.type
_entity.pdbx_description
1 polymer ?
#
loop_
_entity_poly.entity_id
_entity_poly.type
_entity_poly.pdbx_seq_one_letter_code
_entity_poly.pdbx_strand_id
1 'polypeptide(L)'
;SNIEFNTIEYTFEIVANKIKTQNFFMEEKDEILDEFEYSAEAAERKTEVKMSVIKATPRDMAHVVAIGGEPDFAQYLQTTPGVVTTGDQGGQMYIRGGSPIQNKVLLDGMTIYNPFHSIGFFSVFDTDIIRSADIYTGGFSAVYGGRISSIMDITTIDGNKKRHAGKISVNPFGSKFK
;
A
#
# COMPACT_ATOMS: atom_id res chain seq x y z
N SER A 1 -16.98 1.34 -31.88
CA SER A 1 -15.74 0.56 -31.70
C SER A 1 -16.04 -0.54 -30.69
N ASN A 2 -15.83 -1.76 -31.07
CA ASN A 2 -15.99 -2.88 -30.18
C ASN A 2 -14.67 -3.06 -29.42
N ILE A 3 -14.73 -3.06 -28.10
CA ILE A 3 -13.54 -3.01 -27.23
C ILE A 3 -12.80 -4.37 -27.20
N GLU A 4 -13.46 -5.42 -27.70
CA GLU A 4 -12.98 -6.81 -27.65
C GLU A 4 -12.08 -7.23 -28.83
N PHE A 5 -11.88 -6.37 -29.83
CA PHE A 5 -11.11 -6.72 -31.03
C PHE A 5 -9.97 -5.74 -31.29
N ASN A 6 -8.88 -6.24 -31.85
CA ASN A 6 -7.75 -5.43 -32.27
C ASN A 6 -8.15 -4.46 -33.38
N THR A 7 -7.66 -3.23 -33.30
CA THR A 7 -7.89 -2.23 -34.35
C THR A 7 -7.09 -2.60 -35.59
N ILE A 8 -7.77 -2.74 -36.73
CA ILE A 8 -7.13 -2.97 -38.02
C ILE A 8 -7.18 -1.67 -38.82
N GLU A 9 -6.01 -1.13 -39.17
CA GLU A 9 -5.87 -0.01 -40.10
C GLU A 9 -5.42 -0.55 -41.47
N TYR A 10 -6.18 -0.23 -42.51
CA TYR A 10 -5.88 -0.69 -43.84
C TYR A 10 -5.95 0.48 -44.84
N THR A 11 -4.87 0.70 -45.55
CA THR A 11 -4.78 1.71 -46.62
C THR A 11 -4.99 1.03 -47.96
N PHE A 12 -5.91 1.56 -48.79
CA PHE A 12 -6.13 1.00 -50.09
C PHE A 12 -6.20 2.09 -51.17
N GLU A 13 -5.72 1.76 -52.35
CA GLU A 13 -5.82 2.58 -53.56
C GLU A 13 -7.13 2.30 -54.27
N ILE A 14 -7.83 3.38 -54.63
CA ILE A 14 -9.06 3.32 -55.41
C ILE A 14 -8.68 3.50 -56.89
N VAL A 15 -8.93 2.46 -57.71
CA VAL A 15 -8.72 2.51 -59.15
C VAL A 15 -10.08 2.68 -59.85
N ALA A 16 -10.18 3.66 -60.75
CA ALA A 16 -11.39 3.91 -61.49
C ALA A 16 -11.90 2.67 -62.26
N ASN A 17 -13.21 2.41 -62.22
CA ASN A 17 -13.89 1.30 -62.85
C ASN A 17 -13.50 -0.12 -62.41
N LYS A 18 -12.96 -0.28 -61.20
CA LYS A 18 -12.70 -1.60 -60.57
C LYS A 18 -13.42 -1.69 -59.23
N ILE A 19 -14.10 -2.82 -59.03
CA ILE A 19 -14.65 -3.18 -57.70
C ILE A 19 -13.55 -3.97 -56.99
N LYS A 20 -13.18 -3.48 -55.80
CA LYS A 20 -12.28 -4.16 -54.90
C LYS A 20 -13.06 -4.64 -53.68
N THR A 21 -13.11 -5.94 -53.49
CA THR A 21 -13.70 -6.55 -52.29
C THR A 21 -12.59 -6.92 -51.33
N GLN A 22 -12.70 -6.50 -50.10
CA GLN A 22 -11.73 -6.83 -49.03
C GLN A 22 -12.48 -7.38 -47.82
N ASN A 23 -12.14 -8.57 -47.40
CA ASN A 23 -12.65 -9.15 -46.17
C ASN A 23 -11.68 -8.85 -45.02
N PHE A 24 -12.25 -8.38 -43.91
CA PHE A 24 -11.51 -8.13 -42.71
C PHE A 24 -11.89 -9.21 -41.70
N PHE A 25 -10.88 -9.94 -41.20
CA PHE A 25 -11.03 -10.86 -40.11
C PHE A 25 -10.53 -10.12 -38.87
N MET A 26 -11.43 -9.86 -37.93
CA MET A 26 -11.06 -9.26 -36.66
C MET A 26 -10.53 -10.37 -35.74
N GLU A 27 -9.33 -10.17 -35.21
CA GLU A 27 -8.76 -11.01 -34.17
C GLU A 27 -9.24 -10.50 -32.81
N GLU A 28 -9.70 -11.41 -31.98
CA GLU A 28 -10.01 -11.08 -30.59
C GLU A 28 -8.75 -10.51 -29.95
N LYS A 29 -8.92 -9.43 -29.22
CA LYS A 29 -7.87 -8.89 -28.39
C LYS A 29 -7.73 -9.86 -27.21
N ASP A 30 -6.69 -10.69 -27.22
CA ASP A 30 -6.26 -11.35 -26.00
C ASP A 30 -5.87 -10.26 -25.02
N GLU A 31 -6.82 -9.80 -24.20
CA GLU A 31 -6.47 -9.20 -22.93
C GLU A 31 -5.78 -10.33 -22.18
N ILE A 32 -4.46 -10.34 -22.23
CA ILE A 32 -3.67 -10.93 -21.18
C ILE A 32 -4.06 -10.10 -19.97
N LEU A 33 -5.11 -10.52 -19.27
CA LEU A 33 -5.32 -10.15 -17.89
C LEU A 33 -3.97 -10.41 -17.27
N ASP A 34 -3.27 -9.34 -16.88
CA ASP A 34 -2.05 -9.45 -16.10
C ASP A 34 -2.29 -10.61 -15.15
N GLU A 35 -1.51 -11.67 -15.33
CA GLU A 35 -1.60 -12.89 -14.54
C GLU A 35 -1.68 -12.39 -13.11
N PHE A 36 -2.90 -12.38 -12.58
CA PHE A 36 -3.10 -12.06 -11.19
C PHE A 36 -2.22 -13.06 -10.49
N GLU A 37 -1.02 -12.63 -10.10
CA GLU A 37 -0.25 -13.35 -9.14
C GLU A 37 -1.20 -13.52 -7.96
N TYR A 38 -1.87 -14.65 -7.97
CA TYR A 38 -2.60 -15.15 -6.83
C TYR A 38 -1.50 -15.55 -5.85
N SER A 39 -0.86 -14.50 -5.30
CA SER A 39 0.14 -14.70 -4.28
C SER A 39 -0.55 -15.46 -3.17
N ALA A 40 0.16 -16.37 -2.53
CA ALA A 40 -0.33 -17.09 -1.35
C ALA A 40 -0.98 -16.10 -0.35
N GLU A 41 -0.46 -14.86 -0.30
CA GLU A 41 -1.01 -13.74 0.48
C GLU A 41 -2.44 -13.32 0.06
N ALA A 42 -2.79 -13.37 -1.23
CA ALA A 42 -4.14 -13.05 -1.69
C ALA A 42 -5.12 -14.18 -1.35
N ALA A 43 -4.64 -15.44 -1.34
CA ALA A 43 -5.42 -16.60 -0.91
C ALA A 43 -5.64 -16.58 0.62
N GLU A 44 -4.61 -16.23 1.40
CA GLU A 44 -4.73 -16.05 2.85
C GLU A 44 -5.71 -14.93 3.22
N ARG A 45 -5.70 -13.82 2.47
CA ARG A 45 -6.67 -12.71 2.67
C ARG A 45 -8.12 -13.15 2.52
N LYS A 46 -8.42 -14.14 1.68
CA LYS A 46 -9.78 -14.64 1.46
C LYS A 46 -10.20 -15.70 2.47
N THR A 47 -9.25 -16.44 3.03
CA THR A 47 -9.53 -17.59 3.91
C THR A 47 -9.47 -17.25 5.40
N GLU A 48 -8.64 -16.28 5.79
CA GLU A 48 -8.56 -15.83 7.17
C GLU A 48 -9.43 -14.60 7.41
N VAL A 49 -10.62 -14.83 7.95
CA VAL A 49 -11.42 -13.75 8.55
C VAL A 49 -10.76 -13.36 9.88
N LYS A 50 -9.68 -12.61 9.81
CA LYS A 50 -9.09 -11.99 11.00
C LYS A 50 -9.99 -10.83 11.41
N MET A 51 -10.78 -11.02 12.45
CA MET A 51 -11.61 -9.93 12.99
C MET A 51 -10.71 -8.80 13.50
N SER A 52 -11.03 -7.57 13.11
CA SER A 52 -10.34 -6.36 13.58
C SER A 52 -8.88 -6.18 13.09
N VAL A 53 -8.52 -6.73 11.94
CA VAL A 53 -7.24 -6.48 11.27
C VAL A 53 -7.44 -5.54 10.11
N ILE A 54 -6.65 -4.49 10.07
CA ILE A 54 -6.58 -3.53 8.98
C ILE A 54 -5.23 -3.72 8.31
N LYS A 55 -5.23 -4.09 7.04
CA LYS A 55 -4.01 -4.19 6.24
C LYS A 55 -3.78 -2.87 5.52
N ALA A 56 -2.64 -2.25 5.78
CA ALA A 56 -2.21 -1.03 5.13
C ALA A 56 -1.06 -1.32 4.17
N THR A 57 -1.22 -0.91 2.92
CA THR A 57 -0.15 -0.96 1.92
C THR A 57 0.37 0.45 1.65
N PRO A 58 1.56 0.60 1.05
CA PRO A 58 2.05 1.91 0.62
C PRO A 58 1.08 2.66 -0.31
N ARG A 59 0.29 1.93 -1.10
CA ARG A 59 -0.74 2.53 -1.96
C ARG A 59 -1.85 3.16 -1.14
N ASP A 60 -2.32 2.47 -0.10
CA ASP A 60 -3.36 2.99 0.79
C ASP A 60 -2.89 4.25 1.52
N MET A 61 -1.63 4.23 1.98
CA MET A 61 -1.00 5.39 2.63
C MET A 61 -0.86 6.59 1.68
N ALA A 62 -0.56 6.34 0.40
CA ALA A 62 -0.42 7.38 -0.61
C ALA A 62 -1.73 8.12 -0.95
N HIS A 63 -2.88 7.54 -0.63
CA HIS A 63 -4.18 8.19 -0.84
C HIS A 63 -4.55 9.18 0.29
N VAL A 64 -3.83 9.16 1.40
CA VAL A 64 -4.04 10.10 2.49
C VAL A 64 -3.30 11.41 2.19
N VAL A 65 -3.97 12.54 2.45
CA VAL A 65 -3.35 13.85 2.29
C VAL A 65 -2.17 13.98 3.26
N ALA A 66 -0.98 14.08 2.69
CA ALA A 66 0.25 14.10 3.46
C ALA A 66 0.61 15.52 3.90
N ILE A 67 0.78 15.71 5.21
CA ILE A 67 1.39 16.92 5.76
C ILE A 67 2.88 16.84 5.44
N GLY A 68 3.39 17.73 4.60
CA GLY A 68 4.78 17.71 4.18
C GLY A 68 5.04 17.10 2.81
N GLY A 69 3.99 16.66 2.09
CA GLY A 69 4.07 16.24 0.68
C GLY A 69 4.51 14.79 0.47
N GLU A 70 4.78 14.05 1.53
CA GLU A 70 5.07 12.61 1.46
C GLU A 70 4.12 11.82 2.35
N PRO A 71 3.61 10.66 1.88
CA PRO A 71 2.79 9.78 2.69
C PRO A 71 3.51 9.37 3.97
N ASP A 72 2.78 9.34 5.08
CA ASP A 72 3.31 8.93 6.37
C ASP A 72 2.39 7.92 7.05
N PHE A 73 2.99 6.92 7.69
CA PHE A 73 2.25 5.86 8.37
C PHE A 73 1.41 6.37 9.54
N ALA A 74 1.92 7.35 10.32
CA ALA A 74 1.18 7.91 11.43
C ALA A 74 -0.06 8.68 10.96
N GLN A 75 0.05 9.39 9.84
CA GLN A 75 -1.07 10.12 9.24
C GLN A 75 -2.14 9.15 8.70
N TYR A 76 -1.71 8.05 8.08
CA TYR A 76 -2.61 7.00 7.66
C TYR A 76 -3.38 6.41 8.86
N LEU A 77 -2.70 6.12 9.97
CA LEU A 77 -3.33 5.56 11.16
C LEU A 77 -4.42 6.47 11.73
N GLN A 78 -4.28 7.79 11.61
CA GLN A 78 -5.30 8.75 12.07
C GLN A 78 -6.60 8.66 11.28
N THR A 79 -6.57 8.15 10.06
CA THR A 79 -7.77 7.91 9.25
C THR A 79 -8.47 6.59 9.59
N THR A 80 -7.80 5.75 10.39
CA THR A 80 -8.27 4.42 10.74
C THR A 80 -9.36 4.49 11.82
N PRO A 81 -10.52 3.82 11.65
CA PRO A 81 -11.57 3.81 12.64
C PRO A 81 -11.10 3.28 14.01
N GLY A 82 -11.44 4.02 15.08
CA GLY A 82 -11.08 3.65 16.45
C GLY A 82 -9.67 4.05 16.86
N VAL A 83 -8.95 4.78 16.03
CA VAL A 83 -7.66 5.39 16.35
C VAL A 83 -7.88 6.87 16.66
N VAL A 84 -7.40 7.32 17.81
CA VAL A 84 -7.42 8.72 18.22
C VAL A 84 -5.99 9.13 18.57
N THR A 85 -5.53 10.22 18.01
CA THR A 85 -4.23 10.79 18.34
C THR A 85 -4.41 12.09 19.09
N THR A 86 -3.59 12.30 20.12
CA THR A 86 -3.53 13.59 20.80
C THR A 86 -2.34 14.35 20.23
N GLY A 87 -2.65 15.43 19.46
CA GLY A 87 -1.71 16.07 18.53
C GLY A 87 -0.63 16.96 19.12
N ASP A 88 -0.72 17.38 20.37
CA ASP A 88 0.08 18.53 20.81
C ASP A 88 1.44 18.17 21.43
N GLN A 89 1.66 16.93 21.84
CA GLN A 89 2.92 16.54 22.45
C GLN A 89 3.27 15.08 22.18
N GLY A 90 3.81 14.80 21.01
CA GLY A 90 4.57 13.57 20.79
C GLY A 90 3.77 12.32 20.46
N GLY A 91 2.80 12.41 19.54
CA GLY A 91 2.28 11.24 18.83
C GLY A 91 1.71 10.15 19.71
N GLN A 92 0.97 10.51 20.73
CA GLN A 92 0.29 9.50 21.55
C GLN A 92 -0.94 8.98 20.81
N MET A 93 -0.95 7.68 20.59
CA MET A 93 -2.02 7.01 19.86
C MET A 93 -2.83 6.13 20.80
N TYR A 94 -4.13 6.43 20.86
CA TYR A 94 -5.13 5.69 21.62
C TYR A 94 -5.93 4.83 20.62
N ILE A 95 -5.93 3.52 20.82
CA ILE A 95 -6.64 2.61 19.95
C ILE A 95 -7.74 1.93 20.75
N ARG A 96 -8.99 2.14 20.30
CA ARG A 96 -10.20 1.63 20.97
C ARG A 96 -10.22 1.93 22.48
N GLY A 97 -9.76 3.11 22.86
CA GLY A 97 -9.71 3.52 24.27
C GLY A 97 -8.53 3.01 25.07
N GLY A 98 -7.66 2.18 24.48
CA GLY A 98 -6.43 1.72 25.11
C GLY A 98 -5.38 2.83 25.14
N SER A 99 -4.57 2.89 26.19
CA SER A 99 -3.52 3.90 26.32
C SER A 99 -2.33 3.62 25.37
N PRO A 100 -1.54 4.64 25.03
CA PRO A 100 -0.41 4.50 24.10
C PRO A 100 0.60 3.45 24.49
N ILE A 101 0.86 3.28 25.79
CA ILE A 101 1.78 2.24 26.31
C ILE A 101 1.26 0.81 26.13
N GLN A 102 -0.02 0.64 25.84
CA GLN A 102 -0.65 -0.65 25.61
C GLN A 102 -0.61 -1.10 24.16
N ASN A 103 -0.11 -0.25 23.27
CA ASN A 103 0.10 -0.57 21.87
C ASN A 103 1.50 -1.18 21.69
N LYS A 104 1.62 -2.09 20.72
CA LYS A 104 2.91 -2.67 20.34
C LYS A 104 3.14 -2.40 18.86
N VAL A 105 4.31 -1.89 18.55
CA VAL A 105 4.74 -1.70 17.17
C VAL A 105 5.92 -2.62 16.90
N LEU A 106 5.82 -3.38 15.84
CA LEU A 106 6.84 -4.30 15.37
C LEU A 106 7.32 -3.85 13.99
N LEU A 107 8.61 -3.90 13.77
CA LEU A 107 9.25 -3.74 12.47
C LEU A 107 10.06 -5.01 12.21
N ASP A 108 9.63 -5.80 11.23
CA ASP A 108 10.20 -7.12 10.93
C ASP A 108 10.39 -7.99 12.20
N GLY A 109 9.38 -7.99 13.09
CA GLY A 109 9.39 -8.72 14.36
C GLY A 109 10.11 -8.02 15.51
N MET A 110 10.83 -6.93 15.28
CA MET A 110 11.51 -6.15 16.32
C MET A 110 10.56 -5.13 16.95
N THR A 111 10.54 -5.05 18.28
CA THR A 111 9.70 -4.09 18.99
C THR A 111 10.28 -2.68 18.90
N ILE A 112 9.50 -1.75 18.39
CA ILE A 112 9.81 -0.33 18.35
C ILE A 112 9.05 0.38 19.47
N TYR A 113 9.78 0.93 20.43
CA TYR A 113 9.20 1.55 21.62
C TYR A 113 8.65 2.95 21.37
N ASN A 114 9.28 3.70 20.48
CA ASN A 114 8.82 5.03 20.10
C ASN A 114 8.69 5.12 18.58
N PRO A 115 7.51 4.81 18.02
CA PRO A 115 7.29 4.77 16.58
C PRO A 115 7.04 6.14 15.94
N PHE A 116 7.00 7.20 16.75
CA PHE A 116 6.72 8.55 16.29
C PHE A 116 7.87 9.51 16.64
N HIS A 117 8.07 10.51 15.78
CA HIS A 117 8.95 11.63 16.09
C HIS A 117 8.39 12.45 17.27
N SER A 118 9.25 13.18 17.95
CA SER A 118 8.92 13.98 19.13
C SER A 118 7.78 14.98 18.94
N ILE A 119 7.53 15.41 17.68
CA ILE A 119 6.44 16.33 17.31
C ILE A 119 5.12 15.57 17.04
N GLY A 120 5.15 14.24 16.96
CA GLY A 120 3.97 13.39 16.86
C GLY A 120 3.24 13.36 15.50
N PHE A 121 3.64 14.20 14.55
CA PHE A 121 3.02 14.24 13.23
C PHE A 121 3.57 13.23 12.25
N PHE A 122 4.79 12.76 12.47
CA PHE A 122 5.49 11.86 11.57
C PHE A 122 5.90 10.58 12.29
N SER A 123 5.78 9.48 11.58
CA SER A 123 6.33 8.21 12.03
C SER A 123 7.85 8.16 11.80
N VAL A 124 8.51 7.24 12.49
CA VAL A 124 9.92 6.92 12.22
C VAL A 124 10.10 6.03 11.00
N PHE A 125 9.00 5.60 10.40
CA PHE A 125 8.99 4.67 9.28
C PHE A 125 8.87 5.42 7.96
N ASP A 126 9.78 5.14 7.04
CA ASP A 126 9.66 5.58 5.68
C ASP A 126 8.68 4.67 4.92
N THR A 127 7.58 5.22 4.43
CA THR A 127 6.55 4.46 3.69
C THR A 127 7.08 3.79 2.44
N ASP A 128 8.15 4.32 1.85
CA ASP A 128 8.79 3.72 0.68
C ASP A 128 9.51 2.40 0.98
N ILE A 129 9.84 2.12 2.25
CA ILE A 129 10.47 0.84 2.65
C ILE A 129 9.47 -0.15 3.23
N ILE A 130 8.24 0.28 3.48
CA ILE A 130 7.19 -0.61 3.99
C ILE A 130 6.67 -1.46 2.83
N ARG A 131 6.54 -2.78 3.04
CA ARG A 131 5.81 -3.70 2.16
C ARG A 131 4.33 -3.70 2.53
N SER A 132 4.05 -3.92 3.80
CA SER A 132 2.69 -3.94 4.37
C SER A 132 2.76 -3.67 5.87
N ALA A 133 1.67 -3.19 6.42
CA ALA A 133 1.49 -3.09 7.86
C ALA A 133 0.14 -3.73 8.23
N ASP A 134 0.18 -4.71 9.11
CA ASP A 134 -0.99 -5.36 9.67
C ASP A 134 -1.31 -4.71 11.02
N ILE A 135 -2.46 -4.06 11.12
CA ILE A 135 -2.90 -3.31 12.30
C ILE A 135 -4.01 -4.09 12.98
N TYR A 136 -3.70 -4.70 14.09
CA TYR A 136 -4.64 -5.45 14.93
C TYR A 136 -5.18 -4.49 15.98
N THR A 137 -6.44 -4.08 15.83
CA THR A 137 -7.09 -3.20 16.79
C THR A 137 -7.83 -3.96 17.92
N GLY A 138 -7.66 -5.29 17.94
CA GLY A 138 -8.21 -6.21 18.94
C GLY A 138 -8.19 -7.64 18.41
N GLY A 139 -8.33 -8.63 19.28
CA GLY A 139 -8.44 -10.04 18.88
C GLY A 139 -7.17 -10.64 18.24
N PHE A 140 -6.01 -10.15 18.61
CA PHE A 140 -4.73 -10.66 18.11
C PHE A 140 -4.29 -11.94 18.81
N SER A 141 -3.48 -12.73 18.11
CA SER A 141 -2.94 -13.99 18.59
C SER A 141 -2.02 -13.83 19.80
N ALA A 142 -1.93 -14.87 20.63
CA ALA A 142 -1.01 -14.96 21.77
C ALA A 142 0.48 -14.81 21.40
N VAL A 143 0.83 -14.99 20.13
CA VAL A 143 2.18 -14.73 19.57
C VAL A 143 2.60 -13.29 19.82
N TYR A 144 1.66 -12.34 19.82
CA TYR A 144 1.91 -10.93 20.04
C TYR A 144 1.84 -10.51 21.53
N GLY A 145 2.30 -11.33 22.44
CA GLY A 145 2.25 -11.07 23.87
C GLY A 145 2.87 -9.73 24.30
N GLY A 146 2.56 -9.30 25.55
CA GLY A 146 3.16 -8.14 26.21
C GLY A 146 2.45 -6.80 26.02
N ARG A 147 1.39 -6.72 25.23
CA ARG A 147 0.50 -5.55 25.08
C ARG A 147 -0.94 -6.03 24.96
N ILE A 148 -1.89 -5.14 25.27
CA ILE A 148 -3.30 -5.50 25.40
C ILE A 148 -4.26 -4.70 24.54
N SER A 149 -3.84 -3.56 23.97
CA SER A 149 -4.73 -2.70 23.18
C SER A 149 -4.62 -3.01 21.68
N SER A 150 -3.45 -2.83 21.09
CA SER A 150 -3.25 -3.05 19.67
C SER A 150 -1.85 -3.56 19.35
N ILE A 151 -1.74 -4.19 18.17
CA ILE A 151 -0.47 -4.60 17.59
C ILE A 151 -0.41 -4.00 16.18
N MET A 152 0.73 -3.40 15.84
CA MET A 152 1.06 -2.95 14.50
C MET A 152 2.29 -3.73 14.05
N ASP A 153 2.10 -4.61 13.08
CA ASP A 153 3.17 -5.45 12.54
C ASP A 153 3.55 -4.94 11.16
N ILE A 154 4.71 -4.31 11.08
CA ILE A 154 5.21 -3.65 9.88
C ILE A 154 6.28 -4.53 9.26
N THR A 155 6.06 -4.92 8.01
CA THR A 155 7.02 -5.70 7.23
C THR A 155 7.65 -4.80 6.18
N THR A 156 8.98 -4.86 6.07
CA THR A 156 9.73 -4.08 5.08
C THR A 156 9.86 -4.80 3.74
N ILE A 157 10.18 -4.04 2.69
CA ILE A 157 10.45 -4.60 1.36
C ILE A 157 11.85 -5.23 1.32
N ASP A 158 11.99 -6.30 0.54
CA ASP A 158 13.30 -6.85 0.22
C ASP A 158 14.05 -5.95 -0.77
N GLY A 159 15.36 -5.88 -0.62
CA GLY A 159 16.22 -5.17 -1.56
C GLY A 159 16.22 -5.83 -2.96
N ASN A 160 16.45 -5.03 -3.99
CA ASN A 160 16.54 -5.54 -5.35
C ASN A 160 17.87 -6.28 -5.58
N LYS A 161 17.81 -7.59 -5.75
CA LYS A 161 18.99 -8.46 -5.98
C LYS A 161 19.53 -8.41 -7.40
N LYS A 162 18.77 -7.89 -8.38
CA LYS A 162 19.12 -7.95 -9.79
C LYS A 162 19.78 -6.68 -10.33
N ARG A 163 19.50 -5.53 -9.72
CA ARG A 163 20.02 -4.22 -10.17
C ARG A 163 20.06 -3.24 -9.02
N HIS A 164 20.97 -2.28 -9.11
CA HIS A 164 20.93 -1.10 -8.25
C HIS A 164 19.70 -0.26 -8.62
N ALA A 165 18.88 0.05 -7.67
CA ALA A 165 17.73 0.92 -7.81
C ALA A 165 17.67 1.84 -6.60
N GLY A 166 17.33 3.11 -6.83
CA GLY A 166 17.24 4.09 -5.77
C GLY A 166 16.21 5.15 -6.09
N LYS A 167 15.78 5.89 -5.08
CA LYS A 167 14.87 7.02 -5.17
C LYS A 167 15.45 8.18 -4.40
N ILE A 168 15.47 9.35 -5.00
CA ILE A 168 15.78 10.61 -4.33
C ILE A 168 14.50 11.41 -4.24
N SER A 169 14.15 11.85 -3.04
CA SER A 169 13.00 12.69 -2.79
C SER A 169 13.44 13.95 -2.08
N VAL A 170 12.94 15.09 -2.52
CA VAL A 170 13.19 16.39 -1.92
C VAL A 170 11.87 17.08 -1.67
N ASN A 171 11.64 17.50 -0.45
CA ASN A 171 10.44 18.21 -0.03
C ASN A 171 10.83 19.42 0.84
N PRO A 172 9.89 20.35 1.15
CA PRO A 172 10.21 21.53 1.96
C PRO A 172 10.74 21.22 3.36
N PHE A 173 10.52 20.03 3.88
CA PHE A 173 10.94 19.63 5.23
C PHE A 173 12.22 18.81 5.25
N GLY A 174 12.71 18.35 4.09
CA GLY A 174 13.92 17.57 4.02
C GLY A 174 14.17 16.90 2.68
N SER A 175 15.23 16.13 2.65
CA SER A 175 15.56 15.28 1.50
C SER A 175 15.90 13.88 1.98
N LYS A 176 15.52 12.85 1.19
CA LYS A 176 15.87 11.47 1.46
C LYS A 176 16.43 10.80 0.22
N PHE A 177 17.33 9.87 0.47
CA PHE A 177 17.93 9.00 -0.54
C PHE A 177 17.72 7.55 -0.10
N LYS A 178 17.25 6.74 -1.03
CA LYS A 178 17.01 5.32 -0.82
C LYS A 178 17.71 4.50 -1.88
#